data_1f34aae5c9c8f7749144ca166f164255
#
_entry.id   1f34aae5c9c8f7749144ca166f164255
#
_cell.length_a   1.000
_cell.length_b   1.000
_cell.length_c   1.000
_cell.angle_alpha   90.00
_cell.angle_beta   90.00
_cell.angle_gamma   90.00
#
_symmetry.space_group_name_H-M   'P 1'
#
loop_
_entity.id
_entity.type
_entity.pdbx_description
1 polymer ?
#
loop_
_entity_poly.entity_id
_entity_poly.type
_entity_poly.pdbx_seq_one_letter_code
_entity_poly.pdbx_strand_id
1 'polypeptide(L)'
;MKAIVLAGGAGDRLWPLSRRNAPKQILNLNNDNSLFQETIIRHIPFCDEFVIVTNQEYQEIVEGQMKQFQGISYRIIIETEALGTAPAVLKASSVLAKEETVLIVPADLVQRGDGFADALYQAKTLAEQGQYVLFGVRADAPKTSYGYIRHQGSHV
;
A
#
# COMPACT_ATOMS: atom_id res chain seq x y z
N MET A 1 -2.51 14.63 0.65
CA MET A 1 -1.49 13.63 0.24
C MET A 1 -2.18 12.54 -0.56
N LYS A 2 -1.57 12.03 -1.62
CA LYS A 2 -2.12 10.92 -2.42
C LYS A 2 -1.54 9.58 -1.93
N ALA A 3 -2.30 8.50 -2.07
CA ALA A 3 -1.80 7.16 -1.77
C ALA A 3 -1.69 6.32 -3.05
N ILE A 4 -0.53 5.70 -3.29
CA ILE A 4 -0.39 4.62 -4.27
C ILE A 4 -0.51 3.30 -3.51
N VAL A 5 -1.56 2.53 -3.79
CA VAL A 5 -1.83 1.25 -3.14
C VAL A 5 -1.47 0.11 -4.08
N LEU A 6 -0.49 -0.69 -3.70
CA LEU A 6 0.01 -1.80 -4.50
C LEU A 6 -0.80 -3.07 -4.20
N ALA A 7 -1.67 -3.45 -5.12
CA ALA A 7 -2.65 -4.55 -4.95
C ALA A 7 -2.53 -5.63 -6.05
N GLY A 8 -1.40 -5.72 -6.76
CA GLY A 8 -1.20 -6.66 -7.88
C GLY A 8 -0.58 -8.00 -7.51
N GLY A 9 -0.11 -8.19 -6.28
CA GLY A 9 0.58 -9.41 -5.87
C GLY A 9 -0.32 -10.64 -5.74
N ALA A 10 0.14 -11.83 -6.18
CA ALA A 10 -0.62 -13.08 -6.08
C ALA A 10 -0.74 -13.62 -4.63
N GLY A 11 0.21 -13.28 -3.75
CA GLY A 11 0.17 -13.67 -2.34
C GLY A 11 0.43 -15.16 -2.08
N ASP A 12 1.20 -15.84 -2.90
CA ASP A 12 1.45 -17.30 -2.91
C ASP A 12 1.92 -17.88 -1.57
N ARG A 13 2.58 -17.05 -0.75
CA ARG A 13 3.08 -17.47 0.58
C ARG A 13 1.99 -17.82 1.59
N LEU A 14 0.73 -17.46 1.35
CA LEU A 14 -0.41 -17.81 2.21
C LEU A 14 -1.23 -18.99 1.68
N TRP A 15 -0.73 -19.71 0.68
CA TRP A 15 -1.40 -20.94 0.25
C TRP A 15 -1.58 -21.90 1.46
N PRO A 16 -2.74 -22.57 1.68
CA PRO A 16 -3.92 -22.64 0.80
C PRO A 16 -4.97 -21.55 1.03
N LEU A 17 -4.74 -20.57 1.89
CA LEU A 17 -5.68 -19.47 2.15
C LEU A 17 -5.78 -18.54 0.93
N SER A 18 -4.62 -18.15 0.38
CA SER A 18 -4.57 -17.40 -0.88
C SER A 18 -4.64 -18.36 -2.06
N ARG A 19 -5.37 -17.97 -3.10
CA ARG A 19 -5.51 -18.67 -4.37
C ARG A 19 -5.52 -17.66 -5.50
N ARG A 20 -5.38 -18.12 -6.74
CA ARG A 20 -5.39 -17.27 -7.92
C ARG A 20 -6.62 -16.36 -7.99
N ASN A 21 -7.81 -16.89 -7.68
CA ASN A 21 -9.07 -16.13 -7.64
C ASN A 21 -9.35 -15.46 -6.28
N ALA A 22 -8.48 -15.58 -5.30
CA ALA A 22 -8.57 -14.98 -3.97
C ALA A 22 -7.17 -14.65 -3.44
N PRO A 23 -6.50 -13.62 -4.02
CA PRO A 23 -5.16 -13.23 -3.60
C PRO A 23 -5.16 -12.69 -2.17
N LYS A 24 -4.00 -12.67 -1.53
CA LYS A 24 -3.82 -12.32 -0.11
C LYS A 24 -4.55 -11.03 0.29
N GLN A 25 -4.43 -9.98 -0.50
CA GLN A 25 -4.99 -8.66 -0.19
C GLN A 25 -6.52 -8.64 -0.15
N ILE A 26 -7.18 -9.61 -0.77
CA ILE A 26 -8.64 -9.73 -0.82
C ILE A 26 -9.19 -10.57 0.34
N LEU A 27 -8.32 -11.28 1.06
CA LEU A 27 -8.75 -12.14 2.15
C LEU A 27 -9.16 -11.35 3.39
N ASN A 28 -10.25 -11.78 4.01
CA ASN A 28 -10.69 -11.32 5.32
C ASN A 28 -10.01 -12.21 6.37
N LEU A 29 -8.94 -11.73 6.98
CA LEU A 29 -8.15 -12.55 7.92
C LEU A 29 -8.61 -12.42 9.36
N ASN A 30 -9.08 -11.26 9.77
CA ASN A 30 -9.39 -10.97 11.17
C ASN A 30 -10.72 -10.23 11.38
N ASN A 31 -11.29 -9.62 10.34
CA ASN A 31 -12.45 -8.72 10.40
C ASN A 31 -13.39 -9.01 9.23
N ASP A 32 -14.49 -8.26 9.15
CA ASP A 32 -15.41 -8.29 8.01
C ASP A 32 -14.80 -7.69 6.73
N ASN A 33 -13.73 -6.89 6.88
CA ASN A 33 -13.02 -6.25 5.78
C ASN A 33 -11.83 -7.10 5.30
N SER A 34 -11.53 -7.01 4.01
CA SER A 34 -10.30 -7.55 3.45
C SER A 34 -9.07 -6.73 3.87
N LEU A 35 -7.86 -7.29 3.71
CA LEU A 35 -6.61 -6.55 3.96
C LEU A 35 -6.50 -5.29 3.10
N PHE A 36 -6.99 -5.35 1.86
CA PHE A 36 -7.07 -4.20 0.98
C PHE A 36 -8.01 -3.14 1.54
N GLN A 37 -9.22 -3.50 1.95
CA GLN A 37 -10.19 -2.57 2.55
C GLN A 37 -9.65 -1.97 3.85
N GLU A 38 -9.04 -2.76 4.72
CA GLU A 38 -8.38 -2.29 5.94
C GLU A 38 -7.27 -1.27 5.62
N THR A 39 -6.54 -1.51 4.53
CA THR A 39 -5.52 -0.56 4.07
C THR A 39 -6.15 0.76 3.64
N ILE A 40 -7.24 0.74 2.86
CA ILE A 40 -7.96 1.96 2.46
C ILE A 40 -8.49 2.70 3.69
N ILE A 41 -9.23 2.01 4.57
CA ILE A 41 -9.83 2.59 5.80
C ILE A 41 -8.77 3.31 6.64
N ARG A 42 -7.63 2.66 6.85
CA ARG A 42 -6.53 3.20 7.66
C ARG A 42 -5.95 4.50 7.10
N HIS A 43 -5.96 4.67 5.77
CA HIS A 43 -5.32 5.81 5.12
C HIS A 43 -6.30 6.92 4.72
N ILE A 44 -7.61 6.71 4.78
CA ILE A 44 -8.63 7.76 4.51
C ILE A 44 -8.37 9.05 5.30
N PRO A 45 -8.02 9.04 6.61
CA PRO A 45 -7.78 10.28 7.34
C PRO A 45 -6.59 11.11 6.84
N PHE A 46 -5.69 10.51 6.06
CA PHE A 46 -4.42 11.12 5.64
C PHE A 46 -4.34 11.39 4.14
N CYS A 47 -5.15 10.69 3.34
CA CYS A 47 -5.09 10.73 1.89
C CYS A 47 -6.43 11.15 1.29
N ASP A 48 -6.38 12.05 0.34
CA ASP A 48 -7.52 12.64 -0.37
C ASP A 48 -7.81 11.96 -1.71
N GLU A 49 -6.89 11.13 -2.18
CA GLU A 49 -7.05 10.30 -3.37
C GLU A 49 -6.20 9.03 -3.29
N PHE A 50 -6.72 7.93 -3.86
CA PHE A 50 -6.05 6.65 -3.92
C PHE A 50 -5.80 6.24 -5.38
N VAL A 51 -4.56 5.97 -5.73
CA VAL A 51 -4.18 5.35 -7.00
C VAL A 51 -3.87 3.89 -6.74
N ILE A 52 -4.75 3.02 -7.15
CA ILE A 52 -4.67 1.58 -6.87
C ILE A 52 -4.03 0.89 -8.07
N VAL A 53 -2.90 0.24 -7.84
CA VAL A 53 -2.21 -0.54 -8.88
C VAL A 53 -2.55 -2.00 -8.68
N THR A 54 -3.16 -2.61 -9.68
CA THR A 54 -3.52 -4.03 -9.66
C THR A 54 -3.31 -4.65 -11.06
N ASN A 55 -3.49 -5.94 -11.19
CA ASN A 55 -3.46 -6.63 -12.49
C ASN A 55 -4.86 -6.83 -13.06
N GLN A 56 -4.94 -7.24 -14.33
CA GLN A 56 -6.19 -7.49 -15.03
C GLN A 56 -7.09 -8.52 -14.32
N GLU A 57 -6.48 -9.52 -13.69
CA GLU A 57 -7.20 -10.63 -13.06
C GLU A 57 -7.94 -10.20 -11.79
N TYR A 58 -7.43 -9.17 -11.08
CA TYR A 58 -7.99 -8.68 -9.82
C TYR A 58 -8.79 -7.38 -9.96
N GLN A 59 -8.85 -6.81 -11.15
CA GLN A 59 -9.50 -5.53 -11.41
C GLN A 59 -10.94 -5.51 -10.89
N GLU A 60 -11.78 -6.44 -11.32
CA GLU A 60 -13.21 -6.48 -10.96
C GLU A 60 -13.43 -6.60 -9.44
N ILE A 61 -12.58 -7.38 -8.77
CA ILE A 61 -12.68 -7.58 -7.32
C ILE A 61 -12.29 -6.29 -6.60
N VAL A 62 -11.21 -5.64 -7.01
CA VAL A 62 -10.75 -4.37 -6.44
C VAL A 62 -11.78 -3.27 -6.66
N GLU A 63 -12.34 -3.16 -7.86
CA GLU A 63 -13.44 -2.23 -8.16
C GLU A 63 -14.67 -2.49 -7.28
N GLY A 64 -15.04 -3.77 -7.13
CA GLY A 64 -16.16 -4.17 -6.27
C GLY A 64 -15.95 -3.76 -4.81
N GLN A 65 -14.74 -3.92 -4.29
CA GLN A 65 -14.40 -3.51 -2.93
C GLN A 65 -14.37 -1.99 -2.78
N MET A 66 -13.88 -1.25 -3.77
CA MET A 66 -13.85 0.22 -3.73
C MET A 66 -15.24 0.86 -3.77
N LYS A 67 -16.23 0.24 -4.41
CA LYS A 67 -17.62 0.73 -4.44
C LYS A 67 -18.26 0.89 -3.05
N GLN A 68 -17.72 0.22 -2.03
CA GLN A 68 -18.20 0.35 -0.65
C GLN A 68 -17.78 1.68 0.00
N PHE A 69 -16.76 2.35 -0.55
CA PHE A 69 -16.22 3.61 -0.03
C PHE A 69 -16.85 4.80 -0.75
N GLN A 70 -18.00 5.26 -0.28
CA GLN A 70 -18.66 6.44 -0.83
C GLN A 70 -17.87 7.72 -0.53
N GLY A 71 -17.75 8.59 -1.52
CA GLY A 71 -17.08 9.88 -1.39
C GLY A 71 -15.55 9.83 -1.40
N ILE A 72 -14.95 8.65 -1.58
CA ILE A 72 -13.49 8.51 -1.73
C ILE A 72 -13.11 8.62 -3.20
N SER A 73 -12.17 9.55 -3.51
CA SER A 73 -11.60 9.67 -4.85
C SER A 73 -10.59 8.55 -5.09
N TYR A 74 -10.73 7.82 -6.19
CA TYR A 74 -9.74 6.80 -6.55
C TYR A 74 -9.62 6.61 -8.07
N ARG A 75 -8.48 6.09 -8.48
CA ARG A 75 -8.17 5.61 -9.84
C ARG A 75 -7.58 4.21 -9.76
N ILE A 76 -7.87 3.38 -10.73
CA ILE A 76 -7.29 2.04 -10.84
C ILE A 76 -6.37 2.01 -12.05
N ILE A 77 -5.14 1.55 -11.84
CA ILE A 77 -4.11 1.37 -12.85
C ILE A 77 -3.89 -0.13 -13.02
N ILE A 78 -4.06 -0.62 -14.23
CA ILE A 78 -3.89 -2.04 -14.53
C ILE A 78 -2.48 -2.31 -15.01
N GLU A 79 -1.75 -3.19 -14.31
CA GLU A 79 -0.50 -3.74 -14.79
C GLU A 79 -0.77 -4.90 -15.75
N THR A 80 -0.14 -4.87 -16.91
CA THR A 80 -0.19 -5.97 -17.88
C THR A 80 0.83 -7.07 -17.56
N GLU A 81 1.89 -6.70 -16.85
CA GLU A 81 2.97 -7.58 -16.43
C GLU A 81 3.41 -7.23 -15.01
N ALA A 82 3.69 -8.25 -14.20
CA ALA A 82 4.17 -8.07 -12.82
C ALA A 82 5.69 -7.78 -12.81
N LEU A 83 6.06 -6.53 -13.07
CA LEU A 83 7.45 -6.09 -13.15
C LEU A 83 8.05 -5.65 -11.81
N GLY A 84 7.29 -5.74 -10.72
CA GLY A 84 7.69 -5.38 -9.37
C GLY A 84 7.28 -3.97 -8.95
N THR A 85 7.70 -3.57 -7.75
CA THR A 85 7.23 -2.34 -7.08
C THR A 85 7.59 -1.06 -7.83
N ALA A 86 8.82 -0.91 -8.30
CA ALA A 86 9.26 0.35 -8.90
C ALA A 86 8.55 0.67 -10.22
N PRO A 87 8.37 -0.26 -11.18
CA PRO A 87 7.57 -0.03 -12.37
C PRO A 87 6.10 0.26 -12.07
N ALA A 88 5.51 -0.41 -11.07
CA ALA A 88 4.14 -0.17 -10.62
C ALA A 88 3.96 1.29 -10.13
N VAL A 89 4.88 1.74 -9.28
CA VAL A 89 4.90 3.13 -8.76
C VAL A 89 5.10 4.14 -9.90
N LEU A 90 6.04 3.88 -10.82
CA LEU A 90 6.28 4.75 -11.96
C LEU A 90 5.04 4.88 -12.85
N LYS A 91 4.33 3.79 -13.08
CA LYS A 91 3.07 3.81 -13.84
C LYS A 91 1.98 4.60 -13.11
N ALA A 92 1.84 4.40 -11.80
CA ALA A 92 0.89 5.15 -10.98
C ALA A 92 1.22 6.65 -10.91
N SER A 93 2.51 7.01 -10.85
CA SER A 93 2.93 8.41 -10.80
C SER A 93 2.57 9.20 -12.05
N SER A 94 2.37 8.55 -13.20
CA SER A 94 2.01 9.21 -14.46
C SER A 94 0.65 9.92 -14.42
N VAL A 95 -0.22 9.56 -13.48
CA VAL A 95 -1.56 10.17 -13.30
C VAL A 95 -1.60 11.18 -12.15
N LEU A 96 -0.47 11.45 -11.51
CA LEU A 96 -0.32 12.39 -10.40
C LEU A 96 0.42 13.65 -10.87
N ALA A 97 0.23 14.76 -10.17
CA ALA A 97 0.99 15.98 -10.43
C ALA A 97 2.42 15.83 -9.89
N LYS A 98 3.38 16.54 -10.50
CA LYS A 98 4.82 16.41 -10.18
C LYS A 98 5.17 16.76 -8.74
N GLU A 99 4.46 17.71 -8.16
CA GLU A 99 4.75 18.26 -6.82
C GLU A 99 3.86 17.63 -5.72
N GLU A 100 3.16 16.53 -6.03
CA GLU A 100 2.31 15.88 -5.04
C GLU A 100 3.11 15.01 -4.08
N THR A 101 2.87 15.18 -2.78
CA THR A 101 3.35 14.24 -1.76
C THR A 101 2.59 12.92 -1.88
N VAL A 102 3.33 11.84 -2.06
CA VAL A 102 2.79 10.51 -2.32
C VAL A 102 3.21 9.52 -1.25
N LEU A 103 2.24 8.80 -0.71
CA LEU A 103 2.45 7.65 0.17
C LEU A 103 2.31 6.35 -0.64
N ILE A 104 3.32 5.51 -0.62
CA ILE A 104 3.30 4.20 -1.28
C ILE A 104 3.07 3.12 -0.23
N VAL A 105 2.00 2.33 -0.38
CA VAL A 105 1.63 1.30 0.59
C VAL A 105 1.27 -0.02 -0.11
N PRO A 106 1.71 -1.16 0.42
CA PRO A 106 1.21 -2.45 -0.02
C PRO A 106 -0.20 -2.70 0.55
N ALA A 107 -1.07 -3.32 -0.25
CA ALA A 107 -2.47 -3.61 0.11
C ALA A 107 -2.64 -4.77 1.12
N ASP A 108 -1.56 -5.38 1.59
CA ASP A 108 -1.57 -6.62 2.37
C ASP A 108 -0.93 -6.49 3.75
N LEU A 109 -0.69 -5.25 4.22
CA LEU A 109 -0.13 -5.01 5.53
C LEU A 109 -1.19 -5.06 6.64
N VAL A 110 -0.88 -5.82 7.68
CA VAL A 110 -1.58 -5.76 8.97
C VAL A 110 -0.81 -4.82 9.89
N GLN A 111 -1.40 -3.68 10.20
CA GLN A 111 -0.83 -2.72 11.14
C GLN A 111 -1.37 -3.01 12.54
N ARG A 112 -0.49 -3.10 13.52
CA ARG A 112 -0.84 -3.27 14.93
C ARG A 112 -0.12 -2.24 15.78
N GLY A 113 -0.74 -1.85 16.88
CA GLY A 113 -0.19 -0.89 17.85
C GLY A 113 -0.46 0.57 17.51
N ASP A 114 -0.12 1.43 18.47
CA ASP A 114 -0.31 2.87 18.43
C ASP A 114 0.88 3.55 17.71
N GLY A 115 0.72 4.84 17.39
CA GLY A 115 1.80 5.64 16.79
C GLY A 115 1.84 5.64 15.26
N PHE A 116 0.97 4.90 14.57
CA PHE A 116 0.90 4.92 13.11
C PHE A 116 0.54 6.31 12.57
N ALA A 117 -0.44 6.98 13.18
CA ALA A 117 -0.85 8.32 12.78
C ALA A 117 0.29 9.33 12.94
N ASP A 118 0.98 9.30 14.07
CA ASP A 118 2.11 10.19 14.36
C ASP A 118 3.26 9.96 13.38
N ALA A 119 3.56 8.70 13.08
CA ALA A 119 4.57 8.36 12.07
C ALA A 119 4.21 8.89 10.67
N LEU A 120 2.94 8.80 10.28
CA LEU A 120 2.47 9.35 9.00
C LEU A 120 2.54 10.88 8.96
N TYR A 121 2.17 11.58 10.03
CA TYR A 121 2.27 13.03 10.11
C TYR A 121 3.74 13.50 10.01
N GLN A 122 4.65 12.85 10.73
CA GLN A 122 6.09 13.14 10.64
C GLN A 122 6.62 12.87 9.23
N ALA A 123 6.27 11.73 8.65
CA ALA A 123 6.68 11.36 7.29
C ALA A 123 6.17 12.38 6.25
N LYS A 124 4.91 12.80 6.36
CA LYS A 124 4.34 13.81 5.49
C LYS A 124 5.11 15.12 5.57
N THR A 125 5.41 15.60 6.78
CA THR A 125 6.17 16.84 6.99
C THR A 125 7.56 16.77 6.34
N LEU A 126 8.26 15.66 6.46
CA LEU A 126 9.58 15.47 5.85
C LEU A 126 9.47 15.38 4.32
N ALA A 127 8.46 14.68 3.81
CA ALA A 127 8.24 14.55 2.37
C ALA A 127 7.88 15.90 1.71
N GLU A 128 7.10 16.75 2.39
CA GLU A 128 6.79 18.12 1.94
C GLU A 128 8.03 19.05 1.93
N GLN A 129 9.09 18.67 2.64
CA GLN A 129 10.41 19.30 2.57
C GLN A 129 11.31 18.71 1.47
N GLY A 130 10.76 17.84 0.62
CA GLY A 130 11.48 17.20 -0.49
C GLY A 130 12.31 15.98 -0.10
N GLN A 131 12.07 15.39 1.07
CA GLN A 131 12.78 14.19 1.49
C GLN A 131 12.05 12.91 1.05
N TYR A 132 12.83 11.86 0.73
CA TYR A 132 12.33 10.51 0.62
C TYR A 132 12.27 9.89 2.02
N VAL A 133 11.08 9.42 2.42
CA VAL A 133 10.86 8.86 3.75
C VAL A 133 10.60 7.36 3.65
N LEU A 134 11.33 6.58 4.45
CA LEU A 134 11.14 5.13 4.56
C LEU A 134 10.53 4.79 5.93
N PHE A 135 9.56 3.89 5.93
CA PHE A 135 9.01 3.32 7.15
C PHE A 135 9.70 2.01 7.45
N GLY A 136 10.43 1.97 8.57
CA GLY A 136 11.07 0.77 9.07
C GLY A 136 10.28 0.14 10.22
N VAL A 137 10.33 -1.19 10.32
CA VAL A 137 9.82 -1.94 11.45
C VAL A 137 11.00 -2.46 12.25
N ARG A 138 10.93 -2.33 13.58
CA ARG A 138 12.00 -2.87 14.45
C ARG A 138 12.07 -4.38 14.27
N ALA A 139 13.26 -4.86 13.95
CA ALA A 139 13.52 -6.30 13.87
C ALA A 139 13.60 -6.88 15.29
N ASP A 140 12.78 -7.88 15.57
CA ASP A 140 12.79 -8.67 16.80
C ASP A 140 13.63 -9.96 16.68
N ALA A 141 13.88 -10.39 15.45
CA ALA A 141 14.73 -11.54 15.13
C ALA A 141 15.31 -11.38 13.70
N PRO A 142 16.47 -11.99 13.41
CA PRO A 142 17.04 -11.98 12.07
C PRO A 142 16.18 -12.82 11.12
N LYS A 143 15.75 -12.20 10.00
CA LYS A 143 14.96 -12.87 8.95
C LYS A 143 15.64 -12.66 7.61
N THR A 144 16.19 -13.72 7.04
CA THR A 144 16.95 -13.69 5.77
C THR A 144 16.11 -13.35 4.54
N SER A 145 14.78 -13.44 4.66
CA SER A 145 13.83 -13.10 3.59
C SER A 145 13.46 -11.61 3.53
N TYR A 146 13.95 -10.79 4.45
CA TYR A 146 13.65 -9.36 4.52
C TYR A 146 14.87 -8.52 4.14
N GLY A 147 14.60 -7.35 3.59
CA GLY A 147 15.58 -6.27 3.50
C GLY A 147 15.69 -5.53 4.83
N TYR A 148 16.88 -5.02 5.14
CA TYR A 148 17.15 -4.27 6.36
C TYR A 148 17.59 -2.86 6.01
N ILE A 149 17.03 -1.89 6.72
CA ILE A 149 17.44 -0.49 6.63
C ILE A 149 18.57 -0.26 7.63
N ARG A 150 19.75 0.12 7.12
CA ARG A 150 20.84 0.61 7.97
C ARG A 150 20.65 2.12 8.13
N HIS A 151 20.56 2.58 9.34
CA HIS A 151 20.34 4.00 9.62
C HIS A 151 21.25 4.53 10.72
N GLN A 152 21.49 5.83 10.70
CA GLN A 152 22.16 6.56 11.76
C GLN A 152 21.24 7.70 12.23
N GLY A 153 20.62 7.53 13.41
CA GLY A 153 19.52 8.38 13.82
C GLY A 153 18.33 8.26 12.90
N SER A 154 17.86 9.35 12.32
CA SER A 154 16.75 9.41 11.35
C SER A 154 17.19 9.33 9.88
N HIS A 155 18.49 9.19 9.60
CA HIS A 155 19.03 9.16 8.23
C HIS A 155 19.43 7.75 7.79
N VAL A 156 19.20 7.44 6.49
CA VAL A 156 19.52 6.17 5.83
C VAL A 156 20.72 6.34 4.93
#